data_4edb5044e9b4b36ab6072f42774fa9bb
#
_entry.id   4edb5044e9b4b36ab6072f42774fa9bb
#
_cell.length_a   1.000
_cell.length_b   1.000
_cell.length_c   1.000
_cell.angle_alpha   90.00
_cell.angle_beta   90.00
_cell.angle_gamma   90.00
#
_symmetry.space_group_name_H-M   'P 1'
#
loop_
_entity.id
_entity.type
_entity.pdbx_description
1 polymer ?
#
loop_
_entity_poly.entity_id
_entity_poly.type
_entity_poly.pdbx_seq_one_letter_code
_entity_poly.pdbx_strand_id
1 'polypeptide(L)'
;MNKVAVLNNVKKDYFSRQDLLSSALDLYGDYTNTQLRYLVSKYIEHGEIIRVGHNCYAKAKVIKGKKTYSNQLSEEAKEVISQVEKAYPFINFQVWELRWLNDFVNHLLARNIIFLDVENDGCEFVYSSLSEKFPGKILLRPTTKEMTYYSTDNAVLIERLVSESPANSENIHIASIEKIIVDLFANKTLMTMVSKGDYADILENIFSKYQVDEKKMFRYARRRNKEAEIREYINNNTDIKLISED
;
A
#
# COMPACT_ATOMS: atom_id res chain seq x y z
N MET A 1 -31.80 9.09 -22.58
CA MET A 1 -30.55 8.33 -22.78
C MET A 1 -30.40 7.34 -21.62
N ASN A 2 -30.39 6.06 -21.89
CA ASN A 2 -30.33 5.03 -20.83
C ASN A 2 -28.87 4.88 -20.35
N LYS A 3 -28.49 5.62 -19.32
CA LYS A 3 -27.14 5.64 -18.75
C LYS A 3 -26.66 4.25 -18.32
N VAL A 4 -27.56 3.41 -17.83
CA VAL A 4 -27.26 2.05 -17.37
C VAL A 4 -26.75 1.15 -18.51
N ALA A 5 -27.17 1.42 -19.75
CA ALA A 5 -26.78 0.63 -20.91
C ALA A 5 -25.28 0.71 -21.22
N VAL A 6 -24.64 1.89 -21.07
CA VAL A 6 -23.21 2.05 -21.38
C VAL A 6 -22.34 1.23 -20.42
N LEU A 7 -22.63 1.29 -19.12
CA LEU A 7 -21.86 0.52 -18.12
C LEU A 7 -22.06 -0.98 -18.26
N ASN A 8 -23.27 -1.41 -18.64
CA ASN A 8 -23.56 -2.83 -18.86
C ASN A 8 -22.89 -3.39 -20.12
N ASN A 9 -22.67 -2.55 -21.14
CA ASN A 9 -21.98 -2.93 -22.38
C ASN A 9 -20.45 -3.06 -22.18
N VAL A 10 -19.88 -2.45 -21.14
CA VAL A 10 -18.48 -2.68 -20.75
C VAL A 10 -18.36 -4.10 -20.19
N LYS A 11 -17.70 -5.00 -20.92
CA LYS A 11 -17.56 -6.43 -20.53
C LYS A 11 -16.60 -6.62 -19.35
N LYS A 12 -15.68 -5.69 -19.17
CA LYS A 12 -14.66 -5.74 -18.10
C LYS A 12 -15.25 -5.25 -16.76
N ASP A 13 -14.83 -5.85 -15.67
CA ASP A 13 -15.19 -5.40 -14.32
C ASP A 13 -14.35 -4.19 -13.88
N TYR A 14 -13.12 -4.15 -14.33
CA TYR A 14 -12.21 -3.00 -14.27
C TYR A 14 -12.02 -2.45 -15.69
N PHE A 15 -12.09 -1.16 -15.84
CA PHE A 15 -12.09 -0.54 -17.18
C PHE A 15 -11.51 0.88 -17.14
N SER A 16 -10.97 1.28 -18.27
CA SER A 16 -10.45 2.62 -18.49
C SER A 16 -11.57 3.58 -18.91
N ARG A 17 -11.24 4.87 -18.93
CA ARG A 17 -12.11 5.88 -19.53
C ARG A 17 -12.33 5.62 -21.02
N GLN A 18 -11.32 5.04 -21.70
CA GLN A 18 -11.38 4.68 -23.10
C GLN A 18 -12.36 3.53 -23.35
N ASP A 19 -12.39 2.50 -22.49
CA ASP A 19 -13.36 1.41 -22.56
C ASP A 19 -14.82 1.93 -22.46
N LEU A 20 -15.05 2.91 -21.55
CA LEU A 20 -16.37 3.56 -21.44
C LEU A 20 -16.72 4.38 -22.68
N LEU A 21 -15.74 5.08 -23.27
CA LEU A 21 -15.95 5.84 -24.49
C LEU A 21 -16.30 4.90 -25.66
N SER A 22 -15.55 3.83 -25.84
CA SER A 22 -15.83 2.82 -26.87
C SER A 22 -17.23 2.23 -26.71
N SER A 23 -17.59 1.85 -25.47
CA SER A 23 -18.93 1.35 -25.18
C SER A 23 -20.04 2.37 -25.48
N ALA A 24 -19.80 3.65 -25.23
CA ALA A 24 -20.77 4.71 -25.54
C ALA A 24 -20.90 4.95 -27.05
N LEU A 25 -19.79 4.91 -27.78
CA LEU A 25 -19.77 5.02 -29.23
C LEU A 25 -20.49 3.84 -29.91
N ASP A 26 -20.27 2.61 -29.43
CA ASP A 26 -20.93 1.40 -29.91
C ASP A 26 -22.48 1.49 -29.78
N LEU A 27 -22.95 2.14 -28.73
CA LEU A 27 -24.38 2.24 -28.44
C LEU A 27 -25.06 3.44 -29.11
N TYR A 28 -24.34 4.55 -29.29
CA TYR A 28 -24.95 5.81 -29.69
C TYR A 28 -24.37 6.40 -30.98
N GLY A 29 -23.29 5.80 -31.52
CA GLY A 29 -22.64 6.22 -32.76
C GLY A 29 -21.81 7.51 -32.65
N ASP A 30 -22.20 8.43 -31.78
CA ASP A 30 -21.48 9.69 -31.51
C ASP A 30 -21.50 10.01 -30.03
N TYR A 31 -20.32 10.27 -29.45
CA TYR A 31 -20.18 10.56 -28.03
C TYR A 31 -18.97 11.44 -27.74
N THR A 32 -19.20 12.60 -27.16
CA THR A 32 -18.14 13.58 -26.89
C THR A 32 -17.44 13.32 -25.55
N ASN A 33 -16.21 13.82 -25.43
CA ASN A 33 -15.46 13.76 -24.16
C ASN A 33 -16.16 14.51 -23.01
N THR A 34 -16.93 15.54 -23.31
CA THR A 34 -17.71 16.29 -22.30
C THR A 34 -18.86 15.43 -21.77
N GLN A 35 -19.58 14.76 -22.64
CA GLN A 35 -20.64 13.82 -22.26
C GLN A 35 -20.08 12.66 -21.44
N LEU A 36 -18.89 12.14 -21.82
CA LEU A 36 -18.22 11.09 -21.07
C LEU A 36 -17.82 11.54 -19.66
N ARG A 37 -17.29 12.76 -19.51
CA ARG A 37 -16.97 13.32 -18.18
C ARG A 37 -18.22 13.37 -17.30
N TYR A 38 -19.29 13.88 -17.83
CA TYR A 38 -20.58 13.94 -17.12
C TYR A 38 -21.09 12.55 -16.75
N LEU A 39 -21.01 11.58 -17.68
CA LEU A 39 -21.44 10.20 -17.45
C LEU A 39 -20.64 9.55 -16.31
N VAL A 40 -19.31 9.66 -16.34
CA VAL A 40 -18.41 9.16 -15.28
C VAL A 40 -18.76 9.78 -13.92
N SER A 41 -18.95 11.11 -13.88
CA SER A 41 -19.33 11.79 -12.65
C SER A 41 -20.65 11.26 -12.08
N LYS A 42 -21.62 11.02 -12.95
CA LYS A 42 -22.93 10.46 -12.54
C LYS A 42 -22.83 9.02 -12.04
N TYR A 43 -22.04 8.18 -12.67
CA TYR A 43 -21.82 6.82 -12.19
C TYR A 43 -21.14 6.78 -10.83
N ILE A 44 -20.19 7.68 -10.57
CA ILE A 44 -19.53 7.81 -9.27
C ILE A 44 -20.54 8.31 -8.21
N GLU A 45 -21.30 9.36 -8.52
CA GLU A 45 -22.33 9.94 -7.64
C GLU A 45 -23.40 8.91 -7.24
N HIS A 46 -23.83 8.06 -8.18
CA HIS A 46 -24.79 7.00 -7.90
C HIS A 46 -24.17 5.75 -7.30
N GLY A 47 -22.85 5.71 -7.09
CA GLY A 47 -22.16 4.54 -6.56
C GLY A 47 -22.20 3.32 -7.47
N GLU A 48 -22.34 3.49 -8.78
CA GLU A 48 -22.33 2.42 -9.76
C GLU A 48 -20.92 2.00 -10.14
N ILE A 49 -19.98 2.96 -10.12
CA ILE A 49 -18.54 2.73 -10.32
C ILE A 49 -17.74 3.42 -9.22
N ILE A 50 -16.55 2.87 -8.98
CA ILE A 50 -15.57 3.44 -8.05
C ILE A 50 -14.31 3.76 -8.84
N ARG A 51 -13.70 4.92 -8.57
CA ARG A 51 -12.43 5.29 -9.18
C ARG A 51 -11.29 4.57 -8.45
N VAL A 52 -10.64 3.65 -9.13
CA VAL A 52 -9.54 2.84 -8.59
C VAL A 52 -8.15 3.34 -9.03
N GLY A 53 -8.11 4.33 -9.92
CA GLY A 53 -6.87 4.95 -10.38
C GLY A 53 -7.11 6.13 -11.32
N HIS A 54 -6.04 6.68 -11.91
CA HIS A 54 -6.19 7.72 -12.94
C HIS A 54 -6.71 7.09 -14.23
N ASN A 55 -7.86 7.57 -14.71
CA ASN A 55 -8.59 7.00 -15.84
C ASN A 55 -8.97 5.53 -15.69
N CYS A 56 -8.92 4.98 -14.48
CA CYS A 56 -9.28 3.59 -14.19
C CYS A 56 -10.43 3.52 -13.19
N TYR A 57 -11.41 2.70 -13.48
CA TYR A 57 -12.65 2.54 -12.73
C TYR A 57 -12.96 1.07 -12.55
N ALA A 58 -13.73 0.75 -11.51
CA ALA A 58 -14.28 -0.60 -11.30
C ALA A 58 -15.79 -0.52 -11.12
N LYS A 59 -16.51 -1.54 -11.55
CA LYS A 59 -17.93 -1.68 -11.23
C LYS A 59 -18.07 -1.86 -9.72
N ALA A 60 -18.95 -1.09 -9.10
CA ALA A 60 -19.12 -1.11 -7.64
C ALA A 60 -19.45 -2.50 -7.08
N LYS A 61 -20.14 -3.34 -7.83
CA LYS A 61 -20.47 -4.72 -7.46
C LYS A 61 -19.23 -5.60 -7.21
N VAL A 62 -18.12 -5.30 -7.89
CA VAL A 62 -16.87 -6.07 -7.77
C VAL A 62 -16.09 -5.67 -6.52
N ILE A 63 -16.22 -4.39 -6.12
CA ILE A 63 -15.50 -3.84 -4.98
C ILE A 63 -16.32 -3.95 -3.68
N LYS A 64 -17.64 -4.16 -3.77
CA LYS A 64 -18.56 -4.24 -2.61
C LYS A 64 -18.16 -5.26 -1.52
N GLY A 65 -17.17 -6.12 -1.78
CA GLY A 65 -16.63 -7.07 -0.81
C GLY A 65 -15.24 -6.70 -0.27
N LYS A 66 -14.51 -5.76 -0.90
CA LYS A 66 -13.15 -5.42 -0.50
C LYS A 66 -13.16 -4.28 0.53
N LYS A 67 -12.44 -4.49 1.62
CA LYS A 67 -12.33 -3.52 2.72
C LYS A 67 -11.19 -2.54 2.46
N THR A 68 -11.27 -1.36 3.03
CA THR A 68 -10.09 -0.51 3.21
C THR A 68 -9.19 -1.19 4.25
N TYR A 69 -7.90 -1.27 3.96
CA TYR A 69 -6.96 -1.85 4.92
C TYR A 69 -6.77 -0.89 6.11
N SER A 70 -6.99 -1.40 7.29
CA SER A 70 -6.66 -0.74 8.55
C SER A 70 -6.14 -1.79 9.52
N ASN A 71 -5.11 -1.45 10.28
CA ASN A 71 -4.56 -2.32 11.30
C ASN A 71 -4.38 -1.56 12.61
N GLN A 72 -4.46 -2.29 13.73
CA GLN A 72 -4.24 -1.70 15.03
C GLN A 72 -2.76 -1.73 15.38
N LEU A 73 -2.26 -0.59 15.85
CA LEU A 73 -0.92 -0.49 16.41
C LEU A 73 -0.86 -1.17 17.78
N SER A 74 0.30 -1.77 18.09
CA SER A 74 0.62 -2.19 19.46
C SER A 74 0.71 -0.98 20.39
N GLU A 75 0.63 -1.22 21.68
CA GLU A 75 0.84 -0.15 22.66
C GLU A 75 2.27 0.40 22.57
N GLU A 76 3.25 -0.46 22.29
CA GLU A 76 4.64 -0.05 22.04
C GLU A 76 4.76 0.86 20.83
N ALA A 77 4.12 0.51 19.71
CA ALA A 77 4.15 1.35 18.51
C ALA A 77 3.45 2.69 18.74
N LYS A 78 2.34 2.73 19.48
CA LYS A 78 1.65 3.96 19.88
C LYS A 78 2.55 4.84 20.75
N GLU A 79 3.26 4.23 21.69
CA GLU A 79 4.18 4.94 22.57
C GLU A 79 5.34 5.52 21.77
N VAL A 80 5.92 4.76 20.82
CA VAL A 80 6.98 5.26 19.91
C VAL A 80 6.48 6.47 19.12
N ILE A 81 5.31 6.39 18.49
CA ILE A 81 4.71 7.52 17.75
C ILE A 81 4.58 8.74 18.66
N SER A 82 3.97 8.56 19.83
CA SER A 82 3.76 9.67 20.79
C SER A 82 5.06 10.33 21.23
N GLN A 83 6.13 9.55 21.39
CA GLN A 83 7.45 10.08 21.75
C GLN A 83 8.08 10.87 20.60
N VAL A 84 7.97 10.37 19.37
CA VAL A 84 8.49 11.08 18.19
C VAL A 84 7.73 12.38 17.96
N GLU A 85 6.39 12.35 17.96
CA GLU A 85 5.55 13.54 17.81
C GLU A 85 5.83 14.60 18.87
N LYS A 86 6.00 14.18 20.12
CA LYS A 86 6.29 15.08 21.23
C LYS A 86 7.67 15.73 21.16
N ALA A 87 8.68 14.96 20.77
CA ALA A 87 10.06 15.44 20.69
C ALA A 87 10.33 16.22 19.39
N TYR A 88 9.68 15.84 18.30
CA TYR A 88 9.94 16.34 16.95
C TYR A 88 8.64 16.56 16.17
N PRO A 89 7.81 17.55 16.52
CA PRO A 89 6.47 17.74 15.98
C PRO A 89 6.41 18.05 14.47
N PHE A 90 7.54 18.39 13.87
CA PHE A 90 7.63 18.73 12.43
C PHE A 90 8.34 17.67 11.59
N ILE A 91 8.79 16.57 12.22
CA ILE A 91 9.50 15.52 11.51
C ILE A 91 8.51 14.63 10.74
N ASN A 92 8.85 14.32 9.49
CA ASN A 92 8.04 13.38 8.73
C ASN A 92 8.49 11.95 9.03
N PHE A 93 7.55 11.12 9.45
CA PHE A 93 7.79 9.71 9.71
C PHE A 93 6.57 8.85 9.42
N GLN A 94 6.80 7.55 9.26
CA GLN A 94 5.74 6.53 9.12
C GLN A 94 6.09 5.30 9.94
N VAL A 95 5.06 4.64 10.47
CA VAL A 95 5.17 3.43 11.27
C VAL A 95 4.31 2.33 10.70
N TRP A 96 4.80 1.11 10.75
CA TRP A 96 4.05 -0.11 10.55
C TRP A 96 4.72 -1.28 11.30
N GLU A 97 4.02 -2.39 11.46
CA GLU A 97 4.49 -3.51 12.26
C GLU A 97 4.55 -4.79 11.45
N LEU A 98 5.64 -5.56 11.61
CA LEU A 98 5.85 -6.83 10.91
C LEU A 98 4.68 -7.81 11.15
N ARG A 99 4.12 -7.83 12.35
CA ARG A 99 2.98 -8.70 12.70
C ARG A 99 1.74 -8.49 11.86
N TRP A 100 1.59 -7.34 11.17
CA TRP A 100 0.46 -7.11 10.27
C TRP A 100 0.47 -8.05 9.06
N LEU A 101 1.63 -8.59 8.72
CA LEU A 101 1.75 -9.61 7.68
C LEU A 101 1.19 -10.97 8.11
N ASN A 102 0.99 -11.23 9.40
CA ASN A 102 0.40 -12.48 9.89
C ASN A 102 -1.02 -12.72 9.37
N ASP A 103 -1.74 -11.68 8.97
CA ASP A 103 -3.06 -11.78 8.34
C ASP A 103 -3.00 -12.36 6.92
N PHE A 104 -1.80 -12.47 6.36
CA PHE A 104 -1.58 -12.80 4.95
C PHE A 104 -0.66 -14.02 4.73
N VAL A 105 0.05 -14.48 5.76
CA VAL A 105 0.96 -15.63 5.68
C VAL A 105 0.33 -16.86 6.32
N ASN A 106 0.77 -18.06 5.87
CA ASN A 106 0.31 -19.31 6.43
C ASN A 106 1.02 -19.68 7.76
N HIS A 107 2.18 -19.08 8.03
CA HIS A 107 2.98 -19.30 9.22
C HIS A 107 3.17 -17.99 9.98
N LEU A 108 2.84 -17.98 11.26
CA LEU A 108 3.01 -16.79 12.09
C LEU A 108 4.49 -16.39 12.16
N LEU A 109 4.74 -15.12 11.94
CA LEU A 109 6.06 -14.54 12.16
C LEU A 109 6.37 -14.55 13.66
N ALA A 110 7.52 -15.11 14.02
CA ALA A 110 7.86 -15.43 15.41
C ALA A 110 8.09 -14.19 16.29
N ARG A 111 8.40 -13.06 15.70
CA ARG A 111 8.70 -11.79 16.41
C ARG A 111 8.01 -10.63 15.71
N ASN A 112 7.62 -9.65 16.48
CA ASN A 112 7.19 -8.38 15.92
C ASN A 112 8.37 -7.41 15.83
N ILE A 113 8.40 -6.65 14.75
CA ILE A 113 9.32 -5.52 14.54
C ILE A 113 8.48 -4.30 14.20
N ILE A 114 8.78 -3.18 14.82
CA ILE A 114 8.17 -1.90 14.55
C ILE A 114 9.09 -1.17 13.56
N PHE A 115 8.67 -1.02 12.33
CA PHE A 115 9.37 -0.22 11.32
C PHE A 115 8.99 1.23 11.52
N LEU A 116 9.99 2.06 11.80
CA LEU A 116 9.88 3.50 11.95
C LEU A 116 10.71 4.17 10.85
N ASP A 117 10.05 4.53 9.77
CA ASP A 117 10.68 5.25 8.67
C ASP A 117 10.66 6.75 8.97
N VAL A 118 11.83 7.38 9.05
CA VAL A 118 11.99 8.78 9.41
C VAL A 118 12.67 9.54 8.27
N GLU A 119 12.31 10.79 8.03
CA GLU A 119 13.03 11.63 7.08
C GLU A 119 14.53 11.64 7.37
N ASN A 120 15.32 11.68 6.31
CA ASN A 120 16.76 11.35 6.39
C ASN A 120 17.52 12.11 7.49
N ASP A 121 17.26 13.40 7.60
CA ASP A 121 18.00 14.29 8.49
C ASP A 121 17.56 14.15 9.96
N GLY A 122 16.43 13.47 10.19
CA GLY A 122 15.88 13.22 11.52
C GLY A 122 16.25 11.87 12.13
N CYS A 123 16.76 10.90 11.34
CA CYS A 123 16.97 9.54 11.81
C CYS A 123 17.86 9.45 13.06
N GLU A 124 19.00 10.16 13.08
CA GLU A 124 19.95 10.12 14.19
C GLU A 124 19.38 10.78 15.46
N PHE A 125 18.63 11.86 15.31
CA PHE A 125 17.99 12.55 16.44
C PHE A 125 16.91 11.68 17.07
N VAL A 126 16.06 11.08 16.23
CA VAL A 126 15.00 10.15 16.69
C VAL A 126 15.63 8.92 17.34
N TYR A 127 16.70 8.37 16.76
CA TYR A 127 17.44 7.24 17.35
C TYR A 127 17.94 7.57 18.75
N SER A 128 18.63 8.69 18.92
CA SER A 128 19.19 9.11 20.22
C SER A 128 18.08 9.25 21.26
N SER A 129 17.02 9.99 20.92
CA SER A 129 15.90 10.22 21.83
C SER A 129 15.15 8.93 22.22
N LEU A 130 14.89 8.04 21.26
CA LEU A 130 14.20 6.78 21.55
C LEU A 130 15.09 5.79 22.31
N SER A 131 16.41 5.75 22.04
CA SER A 131 17.34 4.85 22.72
C SER A 131 17.46 5.13 24.21
N GLU A 132 17.29 6.38 24.64
CA GLU A 132 17.25 6.75 26.06
C GLU A 132 15.99 6.19 26.76
N LYS A 133 14.84 6.14 26.05
CA LYS A 133 13.57 5.70 26.61
C LYS A 133 13.34 4.19 26.49
N PHE A 134 13.85 3.59 25.43
CA PHE A 134 13.69 2.17 25.11
C PHE A 134 15.07 1.49 24.98
N PRO A 135 15.85 1.40 26.06
CA PRO A 135 17.23 0.89 26.02
C PRO A 135 17.26 -0.54 25.44
N GLY A 136 18.15 -0.73 24.46
CA GLY A 136 18.36 -2.02 23.80
C GLY A 136 17.26 -2.47 22.83
N LYS A 137 16.24 -1.63 22.59
CA LYS A 137 15.16 -1.94 21.63
C LYS A 137 15.25 -1.19 20.32
N ILE A 138 16.07 -0.16 20.22
CA ILE A 138 16.12 0.71 19.03
C ILE A 138 17.34 0.34 18.18
N LEU A 139 17.10 0.13 16.89
CA LEU A 139 18.13 -0.18 15.91
C LEU A 139 18.07 0.86 14.78
N LEU A 140 19.20 1.50 14.49
CA LEU A 140 19.31 2.47 13.41
C LEU A 140 19.98 1.84 12.20
N ARG A 141 19.25 1.66 11.11
CA ARG A 141 19.73 1.11 9.84
C ARG A 141 20.62 -0.13 10.02
N PRO A 142 20.18 -1.13 10.81
CA PRO A 142 21.02 -2.25 11.17
C PRO A 142 21.38 -3.10 9.94
N THR A 143 22.56 -3.69 10.01
CA THR A 143 22.94 -4.76 9.10
C THR A 143 22.15 -6.04 9.40
N THR A 144 22.13 -6.99 8.46
CA THR A 144 21.51 -8.30 8.68
C THR A 144 22.06 -9.02 9.91
N LYS A 145 23.38 -8.88 10.19
CA LYS A 145 24.00 -9.44 11.38
C LYS A 145 23.44 -8.80 12.66
N GLU A 146 23.38 -7.49 12.71
CA GLU A 146 22.83 -6.76 13.86
C GLU A 146 21.36 -7.13 14.10
N MET A 147 20.56 -7.27 13.04
CA MET A 147 19.20 -7.76 13.17
C MET A 147 19.13 -9.16 13.78
N THR A 148 20.01 -10.07 13.39
CA THR A 148 20.04 -11.44 13.94
C THR A 148 20.37 -11.46 15.42
N TYR A 149 21.36 -10.64 15.85
CA TYR A 149 21.88 -10.67 17.22
C TYR A 149 21.15 -9.76 18.20
N TYR A 150 20.66 -8.60 17.73
CA TYR A 150 20.15 -7.55 18.62
C TYR A 150 18.64 -7.29 18.50
N SER A 151 17.95 -7.87 17.50
CA SER A 151 16.50 -7.68 17.44
C SER A 151 15.80 -8.51 18.52
N THR A 152 15.10 -7.82 19.39
CA THR A 152 14.16 -8.40 20.37
C THR A 152 12.74 -8.30 19.85
N ASP A 153 11.78 -8.94 20.51
CA ASP A 153 10.37 -8.74 20.20
C ASP A 153 9.98 -7.27 20.44
N ASN A 154 9.20 -6.70 19.51
CA ASN A 154 8.87 -5.27 19.45
C ASN A 154 10.10 -4.34 19.35
N ALA A 155 11.23 -4.81 18.78
CA ALA A 155 12.32 -3.91 18.46
C ALA A 155 11.87 -2.86 17.42
N VAL A 156 12.34 -1.63 17.60
CA VAL A 156 12.06 -0.52 16.69
C VAL A 156 13.23 -0.37 15.73
N LEU A 157 12.91 -0.52 14.45
CA LEU A 157 13.86 -0.38 13.37
C LEU A 157 13.70 0.98 12.71
N ILE A 158 14.68 1.87 12.91
CA ILE A 158 14.68 3.19 12.28
C ILE A 158 15.37 3.09 10.92
N GLU A 159 14.63 3.44 9.89
CA GLU A 159 15.11 3.51 8.51
C GLU A 159 14.77 4.87 7.88
N ARG A 160 15.31 5.11 6.69
CA ARG A 160 15.02 6.34 5.96
C ARG A 160 13.66 6.29 5.31
N LEU A 161 12.80 7.25 5.59
CA LEU A 161 11.57 7.49 4.84
C LEU A 161 11.90 7.90 3.40
N VAL A 162 11.42 7.12 2.47
CA VAL A 162 11.59 7.42 1.03
C VAL A 162 10.43 8.31 0.58
N SER A 163 10.74 9.28 -0.27
CA SER A 163 9.73 10.20 -0.81
C SER A 163 8.59 9.45 -1.52
N GLU A 164 7.39 10.01 -1.45
CA GLU A 164 6.16 9.44 -2.00
C GLU A 164 5.73 8.12 -1.35
N SER A 165 6.27 7.80 -0.15
CA SER A 165 5.83 6.65 0.64
C SER A 165 4.33 6.77 0.95
N PRO A 166 3.49 5.79 0.57
CA PRO A 166 2.06 5.89 0.78
C PRO A 166 1.70 5.74 2.27
N ALA A 167 0.94 6.70 2.77
CA ALA A 167 0.38 6.69 4.11
C ALA A 167 -1.09 6.26 4.11
N ASN A 168 -1.57 5.87 5.27
CA ASN A 168 -2.99 5.66 5.53
C ASN A 168 -3.75 7.00 5.39
N SER A 169 -4.98 6.93 4.89
CA SER A 169 -5.81 8.13 4.67
C SER A 169 -6.28 8.81 5.96
N GLU A 170 -6.38 8.06 7.05
CA GLU A 170 -6.85 8.56 8.35
C GLU A 170 -5.70 9.05 9.23
N ASN A 171 -4.50 8.46 9.07
CA ASN A 171 -3.31 8.85 9.83
C ASN A 171 -2.06 8.78 8.95
N ILE A 172 -1.46 9.93 8.70
CA ILE A 172 -0.26 10.07 7.84
C ILE A 172 0.99 9.38 8.42
N HIS A 173 1.02 9.14 9.72
CA HIS A 173 2.11 8.44 10.40
C HIS A 173 1.97 6.92 10.34
N ILE A 174 0.88 6.40 9.78
CA ILE A 174 0.68 4.96 9.58
C ILE A 174 0.90 4.63 8.11
N ALA A 175 1.75 3.64 7.84
CA ALA A 175 1.96 3.16 6.48
C ALA A 175 0.70 2.53 5.89
N SER A 176 0.43 2.76 4.61
CA SER A 176 -0.65 2.09 3.90
C SER A 176 -0.23 0.69 3.42
N ILE A 177 -1.21 -0.12 3.01
CA ILE A 177 -0.94 -1.46 2.48
C ILE A 177 -0.07 -1.42 1.22
N GLU A 178 -0.19 -0.38 0.40
CA GLU A 178 0.62 -0.19 -0.81
C GLU A 178 2.10 -0.04 -0.50
N LYS A 179 2.43 0.65 0.63
CA LYS A 179 3.80 0.74 1.10
C LYS A 179 4.32 -0.64 1.50
N ILE A 180 3.57 -1.37 2.29
CA ILE A 180 3.96 -2.70 2.79
C ILE A 180 4.22 -3.66 1.62
N ILE A 181 3.36 -3.68 0.59
CA ILE A 181 3.57 -4.47 -0.62
C ILE A 181 4.91 -4.14 -1.29
N VAL A 182 5.21 -2.86 -1.48
CA VAL A 182 6.47 -2.46 -2.14
C VAL A 182 7.69 -2.79 -1.28
N ASP A 183 7.57 -2.63 0.02
CA ASP A 183 8.68 -2.90 0.95
C ASP A 183 9.03 -4.40 1.04
N LEU A 184 8.11 -5.31 0.78
CA LEU A 184 8.44 -6.74 0.58
C LEU A 184 9.54 -6.95 -0.47
N PHE A 185 9.58 -6.13 -1.52
CA PHE A 185 10.56 -6.20 -2.61
C PHE A 185 11.73 -5.24 -2.45
N ALA A 186 11.59 -4.21 -1.62
CA ALA A 186 12.54 -3.10 -1.58
C ALA A 186 13.30 -2.97 -0.25
N ASN A 187 12.73 -3.45 0.85
CA ASN A 187 13.34 -3.36 2.16
C ASN A 187 14.20 -4.59 2.44
N LYS A 188 15.53 -4.39 2.47
CA LYS A 188 16.50 -5.48 2.64
C LYS A 188 16.35 -6.20 3.97
N THR A 189 15.98 -5.48 5.02
CA THR A 189 15.79 -6.05 6.36
C THR A 189 14.53 -6.92 6.37
N LEU A 190 13.43 -6.43 5.82
CA LEU A 190 12.19 -7.19 5.70
C LEU A 190 12.36 -8.47 4.88
N MET A 191 13.12 -8.43 3.78
CA MET A 191 13.45 -9.59 2.94
C MET A 191 14.19 -10.70 3.70
N THR A 192 14.81 -10.42 4.84
CA THR A 192 15.43 -11.46 5.68
C THR A 192 14.46 -12.11 6.66
N MET A 193 13.29 -11.49 6.88
CA MET A 193 12.29 -11.91 7.85
C MET A 193 11.11 -12.63 7.21
N VAL A 194 10.81 -12.31 5.95
CA VAL A 194 9.71 -12.89 5.19
C VAL A 194 10.27 -13.69 4.03
N SER A 195 9.90 -14.97 3.95
CA SER A 195 10.33 -15.83 2.85
C SER A 195 9.79 -15.34 1.52
N LYS A 196 10.64 -15.31 0.49
CA LYS A 196 10.19 -14.97 -0.88
C LYS A 196 9.13 -15.96 -1.41
N GLY A 197 9.13 -17.19 -0.88
CA GLY A 197 8.10 -18.20 -1.19
C GLY A 197 6.70 -17.82 -0.73
N ASP A 198 6.58 -16.97 0.31
CA ASP A 198 5.29 -16.55 0.84
C ASP A 198 4.72 -15.31 0.12
N TYR A 199 5.50 -14.66 -0.77
CA TYR A 199 5.08 -13.39 -1.40
C TYR A 199 3.83 -13.55 -2.27
N ALA A 200 3.69 -14.68 -2.98
CA ALA A 200 2.49 -14.94 -3.79
C ALA A 200 1.25 -15.00 -2.91
N ASP A 201 1.27 -15.78 -1.84
CA ASP A 201 0.16 -15.90 -0.89
C ASP A 201 -0.17 -14.56 -0.23
N ILE A 202 0.86 -13.80 0.19
CA ILE A 202 0.68 -12.48 0.78
C ILE A 202 -0.04 -11.55 -0.19
N LEU A 203 0.43 -11.47 -1.44
CA LEU A 203 -0.14 -10.60 -2.46
C LEU A 203 -1.59 -11.00 -2.79
N GLU A 204 -1.84 -12.28 -3.03
CA GLU A 204 -3.20 -12.78 -3.34
C GLU A 204 -4.16 -12.54 -2.17
N ASN A 205 -3.73 -12.77 -0.94
CA ASN A 205 -4.53 -12.47 0.25
C ASN A 205 -4.84 -10.98 0.38
N ILE A 206 -3.86 -10.11 0.14
CA ILE A 206 -4.06 -8.66 0.18
C ILE A 206 -5.03 -8.24 -0.92
N PHE A 207 -4.75 -8.58 -2.17
CA PHE A 207 -5.55 -8.15 -3.32
C PHE A 207 -6.96 -8.74 -3.32
N SER A 208 -7.17 -9.92 -2.72
CA SER A 208 -8.51 -10.50 -2.59
C SER A 208 -9.37 -9.79 -1.54
N LYS A 209 -8.78 -9.39 -0.42
CA LYS A 209 -9.51 -8.86 0.76
C LYS A 209 -9.65 -7.35 0.76
N TYR A 210 -8.63 -6.64 0.24
CA TYR A 210 -8.50 -5.19 0.40
C TYR A 210 -8.47 -4.43 -0.92
N GLN A 211 -8.87 -3.16 -0.85
CA GLN A 211 -8.69 -2.23 -1.96
C GLN A 211 -7.24 -1.77 -1.97
N VAL A 212 -6.50 -2.07 -3.02
CA VAL A 212 -5.14 -1.61 -3.27
C VAL A 212 -5.18 -0.52 -4.33
N ASP A 213 -4.66 0.67 -4.03
CA ASP A 213 -4.45 1.73 -5.00
C ASP A 213 -3.15 1.44 -5.77
N GLU A 214 -3.26 0.70 -6.87
CA GLU A 214 -2.12 0.32 -7.70
C GLU A 214 -1.30 1.54 -8.17
N LYS A 215 -1.95 2.68 -8.40
CA LYS A 215 -1.26 3.90 -8.82
C LYS A 215 -0.35 4.44 -7.71
N LYS A 216 -0.82 4.47 -6.46
CA LYS A 216 0.00 4.84 -5.30
C LYS A 216 1.13 3.84 -5.12
N MET A 217 0.80 2.54 -5.19
CA MET A 217 1.76 1.45 -5.06
C MET A 217 2.89 1.56 -6.09
N PHE A 218 2.58 1.64 -7.38
CA PHE A 218 3.60 1.70 -8.43
C PHE A 218 4.34 3.03 -8.49
N ARG A 219 3.73 4.15 -8.09
CA ARG A 219 4.45 5.41 -7.93
C ARG A 219 5.54 5.29 -6.86
N TYR A 220 5.24 4.69 -5.72
CA TYR A 220 6.23 4.40 -4.69
C TYR A 220 7.24 3.34 -5.14
N ALA A 221 6.80 2.29 -5.83
CA ALA A 221 7.68 1.24 -6.38
C ALA A 221 8.74 1.84 -7.35
N ARG A 222 8.36 2.83 -8.18
CA ARG A 222 9.32 3.59 -9.02
C ARG A 222 10.37 4.30 -8.19
N ARG A 223 9.98 4.94 -7.09
CA ARG A 223 10.94 5.61 -6.17
C ARG A 223 11.89 4.62 -5.51
N ARG A 224 11.48 3.37 -5.38
CA ARG A 224 12.27 2.25 -4.84
C ARG A 224 12.99 1.46 -5.93
N ASN A 225 12.87 1.81 -7.21
CA ASN A 225 13.38 1.07 -8.38
C ASN A 225 12.91 -0.40 -8.40
N LYS A 226 11.65 -0.66 -8.05
CA LYS A 226 11.06 -2.01 -7.92
C LYS A 226 9.80 -2.24 -8.75
N GLU A 227 9.34 -1.25 -9.53
CA GLU A 227 8.09 -1.40 -10.29
C GLU A 227 8.14 -2.59 -11.25
N ALA A 228 9.18 -2.69 -12.07
CA ALA A 228 9.32 -3.78 -13.04
C ALA A 228 9.37 -5.15 -12.35
N GLU A 229 10.15 -5.29 -11.27
CA GLU A 229 10.25 -6.53 -10.49
C GLU A 229 8.91 -6.94 -9.89
N ILE A 230 8.15 -5.98 -9.33
CA ILE A 230 6.84 -6.27 -8.73
C ILE A 230 5.83 -6.68 -9.80
N ARG A 231 5.77 -5.99 -10.94
CA ARG A 231 4.87 -6.34 -12.05
C ARG A 231 5.19 -7.73 -12.59
N GLU A 232 6.45 -8.00 -12.87
CA GLU A 232 6.90 -9.31 -13.34
C GLU A 232 6.57 -10.41 -12.33
N TYR A 233 6.81 -10.17 -11.04
CA TYR A 233 6.51 -11.15 -10.00
C TYR A 233 5.01 -11.44 -9.92
N ILE A 234 4.16 -10.42 -9.90
CA ILE A 234 2.70 -10.57 -9.85
C ILE A 234 2.22 -11.35 -11.07
N ASN A 235 2.67 -11.00 -12.28
CA ASN A 235 2.24 -11.65 -13.51
C ASN A 235 2.66 -13.13 -13.60
N ASN A 236 3.84 -13.46 -13.08
CA ASN A 236 4.41 -14.80 -13.22
C ASN A 236 4.05 -15.76 -12.07
N ASN A 237 3.70 -15.24 -10.89
CA ASN A 237 3.58 -16.04 -9.67
C ASN A 237 2.20 -15.93 -8.99
N THR A 238 1.29 -15.13 -9.52
CA THR A 238 -0.05 -14.93 -8.91
C THR A 238 -1.14 -14.87 -9.98
N ASP A 239 -2.39 -15.07 -9.55
CA ASP A 239 -3.58 -14.88 -10.39
C ASP A 239 -4.10 -13.42 -10.39
N ILE A 240 -3.37 -12.50 -9.77
CA ILE A 240 -3.74 -11.10 -9.67
C ILE A 240 -3.68 -10.44 -11.06
N LYS A 241 -4.77 -9.81 -11.46
CA LYS A 241 -4.83 -9.02 -12.70
C LYS A 241 -4.69 -7.55 -12.33
N LEU A 242 -3.53 -6.98 -12.64
CA LEU A 242 -3.27 -5.56 -12.47
C LEU A 242 -4.13 -4.74 -13.44
N ILE A 243 -4.62 -3.61 -12.94
CA ILE A 243 -5.52 -2.71 -13.67
C ILE A 243 -4.71 -1.58 -14.33
N SER A 244 -3.62 -1.18 -13.70
CA SER A 244 -2.73 -0.15 -14.21
C SER A 244 -1.83 -0.75 -15.30
N GLU A 245 -2.18 -0.51 -16.55
CA GLU A 245 -1.26 -0.68 -17.68
C GLU A 245 -0.16 0.41 -17.61
N ASP A 246 1.00 0.09 -18.16
CA ASP A 246 2.18 0.99 -18.22
C ASP A 246 1.88 2.33 -18.89
#